data_43477ab767ceb1e7f8c6a93a1b9a8d03
#
_entry.id   43477ab767ceb1e7f8c6a93a1b9a8d03
#
_cell.length_a   1.000
_cell.length_b   1.000
_cell.length_c   1.000
_cell.angle_alpha   90.00
_cell.angle_beta   90.00
_cell.angle_gamma   90.00
#
_symmetry.space_group_name_H-M   'P 1'
#
loop_
_entity.id
_entity.type
_entity.pdbx_description
1 polymer ?
#
loop_
_entity_poly.entity_id
_entity_poly.type
_entity_poly.pdbx_seq_one_letter_code
_entity_poly.pdbx_strand_id
1 'polypeptide(L)' 'MKYISRSGWGAQPPPKGKFDKLNKARVQGVVIHHSGVENGPKGSDAVKAFERHHMGKGWDGVGYNWLVDESGTIFEGRGW' A
#
# COMPACT_ATOMS: atom_id res chain seq x y z
N MET A 1 13.51 -5.65 7.93
CA MET A 1 12.29 -4.94 8.34
C MET A 1 11.16 -5.93 8.45
N LYS A 2 10.41 -5.86 9.52
CA LYS A 2 9.28 -6.77 9.76
C LYS A 2 8.00 -6.12 9.23
N TYR A 3 7.27 -6.81 8.36
CA TYR A 3 6.08 -6.25 7.74
C TYR A 3 5.10 -7.35 7.34
N ILE A 4 3.85 -6.96 7.09
CA ILE A 4 2.84 -7.86 6.54
C ILE A 4 2.89 -7.73 5.02
N SER A 5 3.15 -8.85 4.35
CA SER A 5 3.26 -8.89 2.88
C SER A 5 1.89 -8.66 2.23
N ARG A 6 1.91 -8.40 0.92
CA ARG A 6 0.69 -8.26 0.13
C ARG A 6 -0.24 -9.46 0.29
N SER A 7 0.30 -10.67 0.21
CA SER A 7 -0.52 -11.88 0.44
C SER A 7 -1.02 -11.97 1.87
N GLY A 8 -0.26 -11.46 2.82
CA GLY A 8 -0.63 -11.49 4.24
C GLY A 8 -1.84 -10.63 4.57
N TRP A 9 -2.06 -9.51 3.87
CA TRP A 9 -3.24 -8.67 4.10
C TRP A 9 -4.34 -8.87 3.05
N GLY A 10 -4.15 -9.81 2.13
CA GLY A 10 -5.18 -10.16 1.16
C GLY A 10 -5.25 -9.23 -0.04
N ALA A 11 -4.11 -8.72 -0.49
CA ALA A 11 -4.05 -7.84 -1.66
C ALA A 11 -4.55 -8.53 -2.93
N GLN A 12 -5.15 -7.73 -3.82
CA GLN A 12 -5.49 -8.18 -5.16
C GLN A 12 -4.22 -8.28 -6.01
N PRO A 13 -4.11 -9.26 -6.92
CA PRO A 13 -2.97 -9.31 -7.83
C PRO A 13 -2.98 -8.08 -8.76
N PRO A 14 -1.80 -7.56 -9.15
CA PRO A 14 -1.73 -6.47 -10.12
C PRO A 14 -2.35 -6.92 -11.45
N PRO A 15 -3.08 -6.03 -12.17
CA PRO A 15 -3.72 -6.40 -13.45
C PRO A 15 -2.74 -6.94 -14.49
N LYS A 16 -1.48 -6.50 -14.46
CA LYS A 16 -0.42 -6.96 -15.37
C LYS A 16 0.42 -8.10 -14.79
N GLY A 17 0.00 -8.70 -13.66
CA GLY A 17 0.72 -9.75 -12.97
C GLY A 17 1.88 -9.27 -12.11
N LYS A 18 2.32 -8.04 -12.26
CA LYS A 18 3.41 -7.44 -11.48
C LYS A 18 3.31 -5.93 -11.50
N PHE A 19 3.94 -5.28 -10.53
CA PHE A 19 4.13 -3.83 -10.54
C PHE A 19 5.44 -3.49 -11.25
N ASP A 20 5.51 -2.30 -11.83
CA ASP A 20 6.75 -1.76 -12.34
C ASP A 20 7.72 -1.55 -11.19
N LYS A 21 8.99 -1.93 -11.39
CA LYS A 21 10.00 -1.75 -10.37
C LYS A 21 10.49 -0.31 -10.32
N LEU A 22 10.68 0.17 -9.09
CA LEU A 22 11.28 1.47 -8.85
C LEU A 22 12.79 1.40 -9.15
N ASN A 23 13.29 2.39 -9.90
CA ASN A 23 14.72 2.54 -10.04
C ASN A 23 15.27 3.25 -8.80
N LYS A 24 15.91 2.48 -7.91
CA LYS A 24 16.40 3.01 -6.64
C LYS A 24 17.41 4.14 -6.80
N ALA A 25 18.15 4.16 -7.91
CA ALA A 25 19.11 5.24 -8.16
C ALA A 25 18.43 6.60 -8.39
N ARG A 26 17.14 6.61 -8.70
CA ARG A 26 16.37 7.85 -8.91
C ARG A 26 15.57 8.28 -7.70
N VAL A 27 15.61 7.51 -6.61
CA VAL A 27 14.88 7.86 -5.39
C VAL A 27 15.56 9.06 -4.74
N GLN A 28 14.79 10.14 -4.55
CA GLN A 28 15.30 11.39 -3.99
C GLN A 28 14.87 11.60 -2.53
N GLY A 29 13.94 10.79 -2.04
CA GLY A 29 13.48 10.95 -0.68
C GLY A 29 12.26 10.10 -0.38
N VAL A 30 11.70 10.30 0.79
CA VAL A 30 10.51 9.60 1.28
C VAL A 30 9.45 10.64 1.59
N VAL A 31 8.22 10.41 1.11
CA VAL A 31 7.07 11.26 1.44
C VAL A 31 6.21 10.51 2.44
N ILE A 32 5.94 11.16 3.57
CA ILE A 32 5.07 10.63 4.61
C ILE A 32 3.77 11.42 4.61
N HIS A 33 2.65 10.73 4.46
CA HIS A 33 1.36 11.39 4.58
C HIS A 33 0.34 10.44 5.21
N HIS A 34 -0.73 11.00 5.76
CA HIS A 34 -1.79 10.22 6.39
C HIS A 34 -3.03 10.17 5.50
N SER A 35 -3.92 9.21 5.80
CA SER A 35 -5.13 9.00 5.01
C SER A 35 -6.16 10.12 5.15
N GLY A 36 -6.12 10.85 6.26
CA GLY A 36 -7.14 11.84 6.57
C GLY A 36 -8.49 11.26 6.96
N VAL A 37 -8.58 9.95 7.14
CA VAL A 37 -9.84 9.27 7.50
C VAL A 37 -9.88 9.02 9.00
N GLU A 38 -10.93 9.54 9.67
CA GLU A 38 -11.18 9.27 11.07
C GLU A 38 -12.26 8.18 11.21
N ASN A 39 -12.11 7.33 12.22
CA ASN A 39 -13.10 6.30 12.55
C ASN A 39 -13.39 5.31 11.40
N GLY A 40 -12.45 5.16 10.47
CA GLY A 40 -12.55 4.21 9.39
C GLY A 40 -12.05 2.82 9.77
N PRO A 41 -11.98 1.89 8.80
CA PRO A 41 -11.40 0.57 9.02
C PRO A 41 -9.95 0.69 9.47
N LYS A 42 -9.46 -0.35 10.17
CA LYS A 42 -8.11 -0.40 10.71
C LYS A 42 -7.37 -1.63 10.21
N GLY A 43 -6.04 -1.60 10.30
CA GLY A 43 -5.19 -2.72 9.95
C GLY A 43 -5.38 -3.17 8.51
N SER A 44 -5.42 -4.48 8.29
CA SER A 44 -5.58 -5.05 6.95
C SER A 44 -6.85 -4.59 6.25
N ASP A 45 -7.93 -4.38 6.98
CA ASP A 45 -9.19 -3.91 6.40
C ASP A 45 -9.05 -2.49 5.83
N ALA A 46 -8.27 -1.63 6.50
CA ALA A 46 -7.97 -0.30 5.98
C ALA A 46 -7.16 -0.36 4.70
N VAL A 47 -6.14 -1.21 4.66
CA VAL A 47 -5.28 -1.37 3.48
C VAL A 47 -6.10 -1.89 2.30
N LYS A 48 -6.97 -2.87 2.53
CA LYS A 48 -7.89 -3.38 1.50
C LYS A 48 -8.83 -2.30 0.99
N ALA A 49 -9.33 -1.44 1.87
CA ALA A 49 -10.24 -0.36 1.49
C ALA A 49 -9.52 0.65 0.59
N PHE A 50 -8.28 1.02 0.91
CA PHE A 50 -7.47 1.90 0.08
C PHE A 50 -7.18 1.27 -1.27
N GLU A 51 -6.86 -0.01 -1.31
CA GLU A 51 -6.63 -0.73 -2.55
C GLU A 51 -7.87 -0.70 -3.45
N ARG A 52 -9.05 -1.01 -2.90
CA ARG A 52 -10.30 -0.97 -3.66
C ARG A 52 -10.56 0.42 -4.24
N HIS A 53 -10.35 1.45 -3.44
CA HIS A 53 -10.55 2.83 -3.87
C HIS A 53 -9.61 3.20 -5.01
N HIS A 54 -8.33 2.87 -4.88
CA HIS A 54 -7.33 3.19 -5.89
C HIS A 54 -7.53 2.38 -7.17
N MET A 55 -7.84 1.10 -7.07
CA MET A 55 -8.14 0.27 -8.26
C MET A 55 -9.41 0.72 -8.94
N GLY A 56 -10.39 1.24 -8.19
CA GLY A 56 -11.59 1.87 -8.74
C GLY A 56 -11.31 3.11 -9.58
N LYS A 57 -10.16 3.74 -9.37
CA LYS A 57 -9.68 4.87 -10.19
C LYS A 57 -8.90 4.41 -11.42
N GLY A 58 -8.74 3.11 -11.63
CA GLY A 58 -7.96 2.56 -12.72
C GLY A 58 -6.49 2.34 -12.41
N TRP A 59 -6.08 2.49 -11.13
CA TRP A 59 -4.70 2.22 -10.73
C TRP A 59 -4.46 0.71 -10.58
N ASP A 60 -3.21 0.28 -10.71
CA ASP A 60 -2.82 -1.13 -10.66
C ASP A 60 -2.91 -1.75 -9.26
N GLY A 61 -3.10 -0.94 -8.25
CA GLY A 61 -3.18 -1.36 -6.86
C GLY A 61 -3.16 -0.15 -5.94
N VAL A 62 -2.91 -0.39 -4.66
CA VAL A 62 -2.78 0.71 -3.70
C VAL A 62 -1.64 1.65 -4.11
N GLY A 63 -1.86 2.95 -4.00
CA GLY A 63 -0.94 3.97 -4.49
C GLY A 63 0.24 4.27 -3.56
N TYR A 64 0.49 3.44 -2.56
CA TYR A 64 1.56 3.64 -1.59
C TYR A 64 2.57 2.52 -1.67
N ASN A 65 3.85 2.85 -1.45
CA ASN A 65 4.90 1.84 -1.37
C ASN A 65 4.74 1.00 -0.11
N TRP A 66 4.55 1.66 1.03
CA TRP A 66 4.37 1.05 2.33
C TRP A 66 3.29 1.78 3.10
N LEU A 67 2.57 1.08 3.97
CA LEU A 67 1.55 1.67 4.83
C LEU A 67 1.86 1.29 6.27
N VAL A 68 1.54 2.19 7.19
CA VAL A 68 1.73 1.96 8.63
C VAL A 68 0.42 2.32 9.32
N ASP A 69 -0.08 1.43 10.16
CA ASP A 69 -1.28 1.70 10.93
C ASP A 69 -0.95 2.35 12.28
N GLU A 70 -1.98 2.68 13.05
CA GLU A 70 -1.81 3.35 14.34
C GLU A 70 -1.09 2.49 15.39
N SER A 71 -1.05 1.17 15.21
CA SER A 71 -0.32 0.26 16.09
C SER A 71 1.16 0.14 15.74
N GLY A 72 1.58 0.75 14.64
CA GLY A 72 2.96 0.63 14.13
C GLY A 72 3.17 -0.57 13.23
N THR A 73 2.12 -1.28 12.86
CA THR A 73 2.23 -2.41 11.93
C THR A 73 2.46 -1.89 10.51
N ILE A 74 3.47 -2.45 9.85
CA ILE A 74 3.87 -2.06 8.49
C ILE A 74 3.26 -3.04 7.50
N PHE A 75 2.67 -2.52 6.43
CA PHE A 75 2.04 -3.30 5.36
C PHE A 75 2.75 -3.00 4.05
N GLU A 76 3.03 -4.04 3.29
CA GLU A 76 3.61 -3.90 1.95
C GLU A 76 2.53 -3.41 0.98
N GLY A 77 2.76 -2.24 0.37
CA GLY A 77 1.92 -1.75 -0.71
C GLY A 77 2.52 -2.15 -2.06
N ARG A 78 3.08 -1.17 -2.76
CA ARG A 78 3.79 -1.44 -4.01
C ARG A 78 5.24 -1.88 -3.78
N GLY A 79 5.76 -1.71 -2.57
CA GLY A 79 7.15 -2.01 -2.23
C GLY A 79 8.11 -1.11 -2.99
N TRP A 80 9.24 -1.67 -3.36
CA TRP A 80 10.27 -0.95 -4.10
C TRP A 80 10.06 -1.12 -5.61
#